data_5b86050f6753bef56650cc2aa2c64b5a
#
_entry.id   5b86050f6753bef56650cc2aa2c64b5a
#
_cell.length_a   1.000
_cell.length_b   1.000
_cell.length_c   1.000
_cell.angle_alpha   90.00
_cell.angle_beta   90.00
_cell.angle_gamma   90.00
#
_symmetry.space_group_name_H-M   'P 1'
#
loop_
_entity.id
_entity.type
_entity.pdbx_description
1 polymer ?
#
loop_
_entity_poly.entity_id
_entity_poly.type
_entity_poly.pdbx_seq_one_letter_code
_entity_poly.pdbx_strand_id
1 'polypeptide(L)'
;ALQTARAGAVSGVNPGEMRSALEMAMAPLYASSPDAAGAIAARAKVELLWKNPLLSPKIEVISPTRAAFNEFRERQYDGRFALPNDNLAFRDARVGSSRVSVQDANILKIKVSYPMPLIVPFADRVIAGLSDLVSSGESYRPASMLMEDPLTGHRRMTIESYAIVRMQSPIHDSNNLAR
;
A
#
# COMPACT_ATOMS: atom_id res chain seq x y z
N ALA A 1 3.66 -4.86 1.61
CA ALA A 1 3.87 -3.41 1.82
C ALA A 1 5.32 -2.98 1.53
N LEU A 2 6.34 -3.66 2.10
CA LEU A 2 7.73 -3.19 1.97
C LEU A 2 8.22 -3.13 0.51
N GLN A 3 8.00 -4.16 -0.29
CA GLN A 3 8.39 -4.16 -1.71
C GLN A 3 7.68 -3.06 -2.50
N THR A 4 6.40 -2.86 -2.22
CA THR A 4 5.59 -1.79 -2.81
C THR A 4 6.15 -0.41 -2.45
N ALA A 5 6.52 -0.19 -1.18
CA ALA A 5 7.12 1.06 -0.74
C ALA A 5 8.49 1.31 -1.40
N ARG A 6 9.33 0.27 -1.52
CA ARG A 6 10.63 0.38 -2.22
C ARG A 6 10.45 0.74 -3.69
N ALA A 7 9.51 0.10 -4.39
CA ALA A 7 9.19 0.46 -5.77
C ALA A 7 8.73 1.92 -5.88
N GLY A 8 7.85 2.36 -4.98
CA GLY A 8 7.41 3.76 -4.92
C GLY A 8 8.55 4.74 -4.66
N ALA A 9 9.47 4.40 -3.74
CA ALA A 9 10.62 5.25 -3.41
C ALA A 9 11.59 5.45 -4.57
N VAL A 10 11.75 4.46 -5.43
CA VAL A 10 12.64 4.52 -6.61
C VAL A 10 11.95 5.15 -7.80
N SER A 11 10.63 5.01 -7.94
CA SER A 11 9.86 5.45 -9.11
C SER A 11 9.15 6.81 -8.95
N GLY A 12 9.44 7.57 -7.88
CA GLY A 12 8.76 8.85 -7.62
C GLY A 12 7.28 8.70 -7.28
N VAL A 13 6.93 7.65 -6.53
CA VAL A 13 5.55 7.30 -6.13
C VAL A 13 4.65 6.97 -7.34
N ASN A 14 5.21 6.26 -8.33
CA ASN A 14 4.45 5.80 -9.48
C ASN A 14 3.48 4.67 -9.09
N PRO A 15 2.14 4.84 -9.26
CA PRO A 15 1.17 3.82 -8.85
C PRO A 15 1.28 2.52 -9.65
N GLY A 16 1.67 2.59 -10.92
CA GLY A 16 1.86 1.41 -11.78
C GLY A 16 2.99 0.53 -11.28
N GLU A 17 4.13 1.12 -10.94
CA GLU A 17 5.28 0.42 -10.38
C GLU A 17 4.98 -0.15 -9.00
N MET A 18 4.31 0.62 -8.15
CA MET A 18 3.89 0.17 -6.82
C MET A 18 2.91 -1.00 -6.90
N ARG A 19 1.97 -0.95 -7.84
CA ARG A 19 1.03 -2.05 -8.09
C ARG A 19 1.75 -3.30 -8.59
N SER A 20 2.61 -3.17 -9.59
CA SER A 20 3.38 -4.28 -10.13
C SER A 20 4.26 -4.97 -9.07
N ALA A 21 4.90 -4.17 -8.22
CA ALA A 21 5.68 -4.69 -7.09
C ALA A 21 4.82 -5.43 -6.06
N LEU A 22 3.59 -4.95 -5.81
CA LEU A 22 2.65 -5.64 -4.92
C LEU A 22 2.19 -6.96 -5.54
N GLU A 23 1.86 -6.98 -6.83
CA GLU A 23 1.47 -8.18 -7.56
C GLU A 23 2.56 -9.25 -7.50
N MET A 24 3.82 -8.86 -7.74
CA MET A 24 4.97 -9.78 -7.62
C MET A 24 5.14 -10.30 -6.18
N ALA A 25 4.99 -9.42 -5.18
CA ALA A 25 5.13 -9.81 -3.77
C ALA A 25 4.01 -10.74 -3.29
N MET A 26 2.83 -10.67 -3.91
CA MET A 26 1.68 -11.52 -3.59
C MET A 26 1.67 -12.83 -4.37
N ALA A 27 2.36 -12.94 -5.50
CA ALA A 27 2.35 -14.13 -6.35
C ALA A 27 2.63 -15.45 -5.58
N PRO A 28 3.58 -15.51 -4.63
CA PRO A 28 3.83 -16.75 -3.86
C PRO A 28 2.61 -17.27 -3.07
N LEU A 29 1.68 -16.38 -2.68
CA LEU A 29 0.45 -16.78 -1.96
C LEU A 29 -0.50 -17.60 -2.84
N TYR A 30 -0.38 -17.49 -4.16
CA TYR A 30 -1.26 -18.11 -5.16
C TYR A 30 -0.57 -19.15 -6.00
N ALA A 31 0.73 -19.38 -5.79
CA ALA A 31 1.48 -20.40 -6.49
C ALA A 31 1.01 -21.80 -6.07
N SER A 32 0.64 -22.62 -7.03
CA SER A 32 0.22 -24.01 -6.82
C SER A 32 1.34 -25.02 -7.07
N SER A 33 2.41 -24.60 -7.74
CA SER A 33 3.60 -25.40 -8.03
C SER A 33 4.84 -24.50 -8.02
N PRO A 34 6.05 -25.08 -7.73
CA PRO A 34 7.30 -24.30 -7.65
C PRO A 34 7.93 -24.01 -9.01
N ASP A 35 7.29 -24.39 -10.10
CA ASP A 35 7.79 -24.22 -11.46
C ASP A 35 7.39 -22.86 -12.08
N ALA A 36 7.97 -22.56 -13.24
CA ALA A 36 7.67 -21.32 -13.97
C ALA A 36 6.18 -21.21 -14.35
N ALA A 37 5.52 -22.32 -14.66
CA ALA A 37 4.10 -22.35 -15.00
C ALA A 37 3.24 -21.96 -13.78
N GLY A 38 3.59 -22.47 -12.59
CA GLY A 38 2.94 -22.08 -11.34
C GLY A 38 3.10 -20.61 -11.00
N ALA A 39 4.28 -20.04 -11.25
CA ALA A 39 4.53 -18.63 -11.04
C ALA A 39 3.70 -17.74 -11.99
N ILE A 40 3.59 -18.10 -13.27
CA ILE A 40 2.77 -17.40 -14.25
C ILE A 40 1.28 -17.47 -13.86
N ALA A 41 0.80 -18.67 -13.51
CA ALA A 41 -0.59 -18.86 -13.08
C ALA A 41 -0.91 -18.07 -11.81
N ALA A 42 0.02 -18.03 -10.85
CA ALA A 42 -0.11 -17.24 -9.63
C ALA A 42 -0.24 -15.74 -9.94
N ARG A 43 0.60 -15.20 -10.82
CA ARG A 43 0.54 -13.82 -11.25
C ARG A 43 -0.80 -13.48 -11.92
N ALA A 44 -1.28 -14.36 -12.81
CA ALA A 44 -2.58 -14.18 -13.46
C ALA A 44 -3.74 -14.16 -12.43
N LYS A 45 -3.69 -15.01 -11.39
CA LYS A 45 -4.68 -14.98 -10.30
C LYS A 45 -4.64 -13.67 -9.53
N VAL A 46 -3.45 -13.15 -9.22
CA VAL A 46 -3.30 -11.85 -8.54
C VAL A 46 -3.84 -10.72 -9.41
N GLU A 47 -3.56 -10.72 -10.72
CA GLU A 47 -4.10 -9.72 -11.65
C GLU A 47 -5.64 -9.74 -11.69
N LEU A 48 -6.27 -10.93 -11.62
CA LEU A 48 -7.72 -11.04 -11.55
C LEU A 48 -8.32 -10.40 -10.28
N LEU A 49 -7.61 -10.41 -9.16
CA LEU A 49 -8.05 -9.75 -7.93
C LEU A 49 -8.21 -8.24 -8.13
N TRP A 50 -7.34 -7.62 -8.91
CA TRP A 50 -7.41 -6.19 -9.20
C TRP A 50 -8.62 -5.80 -10.06
N LYS A 51 -9.19 -6.74 -10.81
CA LYS A 51 -10.39 -6.52 -11.64
C LYS A 51 -11.67 -6.51 -10.82
N ASN A 52 -11.64 -7.10 -9.62
CA ASN A 52 -12.78 -7.12 -8.71
C ASN A 52 -12.63 -6.04 -7.62
N PRO A 53 -13.47 -4.99 -7.59
CA PRO A 53 -13.35 -3.89 -6.63
C PRO A 53 -13.42 -4.33 -5.16
N LEU A 54 -14.13 -5.43 -4.88
CA LEU A 54 -14.29 -5.97 -3.52
C LEU A 54 -13.06 -6.74 -3.04
N LEU A 55 -12.30 -7.31 -3.99
CA LEU A 55 -11.15 -8.18 -3.69
C LEU A 55 -9.83 -7.50 -3.96
N SER A 56 -9.84 -6.33 -4.60
CA SER A 56 -8.63 -5.64 -5.00
C SER A 56 -7.85 -5.14 -3.79
N PRO A 57 -6.53 -5.39 -3.76
CA PRO A 57 -5.65 -4.76 -2.79
C PRO A 57 -5.68 -3.24 -2.96
N LYS A 58 -5.59 -2.50 -1.87
CA LYS A 58 -5.52 -1.03 -1.89
C LYS A 58 -4.14 -0.59 -1.43
N ILE A 59 -3.57 0.35 -2.18
CA ILE A 59 -2.33 1.02 -1.82
C ILE A 59 -2.71 2.48 -1.52
N GLU A 60 -2.43 2.93 -0.32
CA GLU A 60 -2.69 4.29 0.13
C GLU A 60 -1.36 4.93 0.54
N VAL A 61 -1.06 6.08 -0.04
CA VAL A 61 0.09 6.89 0.35
C VAL A 61 -0.34 7.77 1.52
N ILE A 62 0.36 7.65 2.65
CA ILE A 62 0.10 8.43 3.86
C ILE A 62 1.04 9.64 3.92
N SER A 63 2.28 9.46 3.48
CA SER A 63 3.30 10.51 3.37
C SER A 63 4.12 10.27 2.11
N PRO A 64 4.56 11.31 1.38
CA PRO A 64 4.27 12.73 1.61
C PRO A 64 2.84 13.14 1.27
N THR A 65 2.44 14.30 1.81
CA THR A 65 1.15 14.92 1.47
C THR A 65 1.28 15.87 0.29
N ARG A 66 0.17 16.20 -0.36
CA ARG A 66 0.12 17.24 -1.41
C ARG A 66 0.51 18.62 -0.90
N ALA A 67 0.18 18.91 0.38
CA ALA A 67 0.59 20.15 1.02
C ALA A 67 2.10 20.26 1.11
N ALA A 68 2.77 19.20 1.58
CA ALA A 68 4.24 19.15 1.65
C ALA A 68 4.88 19.24 0.25
N PHE A 69 4.31 18.55 -0.75
CA PHE A 69 4.78 18.67 -2.12
C PHE A 69 4.70 20.11 -2.63
N ASN A 70 3.55 20.77 -2.46
CA ASN A 70 3.35 22.13 -2.94
C ASN A 70 4.25 23.15 -2.25
N GLU A 71 4.58 22.93 -0.97
CA GLU A 71 5.46 23.79 -0.18
C GLU A 71 6.92 23.66 -0.59
N PHE A 72 7.41 22.43 -0.76
CA PHE A 72 8.84 22.16 -0.96
C PHE A 72 9.23 21.87 -2.42
N ARG A 73 8.28 21.87 -3.37
CA ARG A 73 8.60 21.63 -4.78
C ARG A 73 9.53 22.71 -5.34
N GLU A 74 10.54 22.28 -6.03
CA GLU A 74 11.51 23.13 -6.72
C GLU A 74 11.52 22.82 -8.21
N ARG A 75 11.86 23.83 -9.02
CA ARG A 75 12.03 23.63 -10.45
C ARG A 75 13.36 22.91 -10.70
N GLN A 76 13.30 21.74 -11.30
CA GLN A 76 14.46 20.93 -11.65
C GLN A 76 15.11 21.43 -12.94
N TYR A 77 16.31 20.94 -13.24
CA TYR A 77 17.05 21.29 -14.45
C TYR A 77 16.30 20.96 -15.75
N ASP A 78 15.40 19.95 -15.73
CA ASP A 78 14.52 19.58 -16.84
C ASP A 78 13.30 20.50 -17.01
N GLY A 79 13.19 21.54 -16.20
CA GLY A 79 12.12 22.53 -16.21
C GLY A 79 10.85 22.11 -15.48
N ARG A 80 10.74 20.85 -15.00
CA ARG A 80 9.59 20.35 -14.25
C ARG A 80 9.73 20.65 -12.76
N PHE A 81 8.59 20.75 -12.08
CA PHE A 81 8.60 20.84 -10.63
C PHE A 81 8.68 19.43 -10.02
N ALA A 82 9.48 19.30 -8.97
CA ALA A 82 9.57 18.08 -8.19
C ALA A 82 9.82 18.38 -6.72
N LEU A 83 9.42 17.47 -5.85
CA LEU A 83 9.90 17.43 -4.48
C LEU A 83 11.35 16.91 -4.53
N PRO A 84 12.34 17.77 -4.19
CA PRO A 84 13.74 17.40 -4.29
C PRO A 84 14.10 16.33 -3.25
N ASN A 85 14.93 15.36 -3.65
CA ASN A 85 15.46 14.34 -2.76
C ASN A 85 17.00 14.38 -2.66
N ASP A 86 17.63 15.31 -3.36
CA ASP A 86 19.07 15.55 -3.35
C ASP A 86 19.49 16.45 -2.19
N ASN A 87 20.72 16.28 -1.73
CA ASN A 87 21.35 17.13 -0.73
C ASN A 87 20.53 17.39 0.56
N LEU A 88 19.66 16.47 0.92
CA LEU A 88 18.72 16.63 2.05
C LEU A 88 19.42 16.94 3.38
N ALA A 89 20.67 16.47 3.57
CA ALA A 89 21.45 16.73 4.78
C ALA A 89 21.86 18.21 4.92
N PHE A 90 21.92 18.95 3.81
CA PHE A 90 22.34 20.37 3.76
C PHE A 90 21.17 21.33 3.59
N ARG A 91 19.94 20.81 3.44
CA ARG A 91 18.73 21.62 3.33
C ARG A 91 18.25 22.04 4.72
N ASP A 92 17.63 23.22 4.78
CA ASP A 92 17.02 23.71 6.03
C ASP A 92 15.98 22.68 6.54
N ALA A 93 16.17 22.24 7.77
CA ALA A 93 15.29 21.28 8.45
C ALA A 93 14.09 21.96 9.14
N ARG A 94 13.85 23.24 8.85
CA ARG A 94 12.73 23.98 9.43
C ARG A 94 11.41 23.34 9.04
N VAL A 95 10.55 23.16 10.03
CA VAL A 95 9.17 22.70 9.82
C VAL A 95 8.38 23.81 9.13
N GLY A 96 7.81 23.49 7.98
CA GLY A 96 7.04 24.43 7.19
C GLY A 96 5.56 24.49 7.57
N SER A 97 4.75 25.12 6.74
CA SER A 97 3.29 25.26 6.93
C SER A 97 2.56 23.92 6.83
N SER A 98 3.11 22.97 6.12
CA SER A 98 2.63 21.57 6.01
C SER A 98 2.93 20.73 7.27
N ARG A 99 3.53 21.33 8.31
CA ARG A 99 3.92 20.71 9.58
C ARG A 99 4.98 19.60 9.47
N VAL A 100 5.70 19.57 8.37
CA VAL A 100 6.84 18.69 8.15
C VAL A 100 8.04 19.48 7.66
N SER A 101 9.23 18.91 7.77
CA SER A 101 10.44 19.40 7.11
C SER A 101 10.56 18.82 5.69
N VAL A 102 11.47 19.37 4.88
CA VAL A 102 11.75 18.81 3.55
C VAL A 102 12.33 17.38 3.66
N GLN A 103 13.06 17.09 4.76
CA GLN A 103 13.59 15.77 5.05
C GLN A 103 12.46 14.77 5.34
N ASP A 104 11.48 15.16 6.14
CA ASP A 104 10.31 14.33 6.48
C ASP A 104 9.40 14.14 5.28
N ALA A 105 9.24 15.17 4.42
CA ALA A 105 8.51 15.08 3.17
C ALA A 105 9.13 14.07 2.18
N ASN A 106 10.41 13.71 2.36
CA ASN A 106 11.10 12.67 1.61
C ASN A 106 11.03 11.28 2.27
N ILE A 107 10.11 11.07 3.21
CA ILE A 107 9.80 9.78 3.80
C ILE A 107 8.48 9.29 3.22
N LEU A 108 8.57 8.24 2.40
CA LEU A 108 7.39 7.57 1.86
C LEU A 108 6.83 6.61 2.91
N LYS A 109 5.61 6.88 3.35
CA LYS A 109 4.82 5.98 4.20
C LYS A 109 3.59 5.54 3.43
N ILE A 110 3.42 4.24 3.28
CA ILE A 110 2.25 3.66 2.63
C ILE A 110 1.52 2.71 3.56
N LYS A 111 0.23 2.56 3.31
CA LYS A 111 -0.62 1.50 3.84
C LYS A 111 -1.07 0.60 2.69
N VAL A 112 -0.93 -0.68 2.85
CA VAL A 112 -1.47 -1.70 1.94
C VAL A 112 -2.54 -2.45 2.68
N SER A 113 -3.77 -2.43 2.16
CA SER A 113 -4.90 -3.20 2.69
C SER A 113 -5.21 -4.32 1.71
N TYR A 114 -5.30 -5.54 2.20
CA TYR A 114 -5.56 -6.71 1.37
C TYR A 114 -6.62 -7.63 2.00
N PRO A 115 -7.72 -7.93 1.31
CA PRO A 115 -8.74 -8.87 1.78
C PRO A 115 -8.25 -10.32 1.58
N MET A 116 -7.55 -10.85 2.58
CA MET A 116 -6.97 -12.20 2.56
C MET A 116 -8.05 -13.26 2.73
N PRO A 117 -8.13 -14.29 1.85
CA PRO A 117 -9.04 -15.39 2.04
C PRO A 117 -8.64 -16.25 3.25
N LEU A 118 -9.60 -16.60 4.09
CA LEU A 118 -9.40 -17.52 5.19
C LEU A 118 -9.45 -18.96 4.65
N ILE A 119 -8.28 -19.51 4.33
CA ILE A 119 -8.13 -20.82 3.69
C ILE A 119 -8.14 -21.95 4.74
N VAL A 120 -7.84 -21.65 5.98
CA VAL A 120 -7.75 -22.67 7.06
C VAL A 120 -9.14 -23.18 7.39
N PRO A 121 -9.42 -24.50 7.27
CA PRO A 121 -10.71 -25.06 7.65
C PRO A 121 -11.06 -24.70 9.11
N PHE A 122 -12.29 -24.29 9.33
CA PHE A 122 -12.86 -23.86 10.61
C PHE A 122 -12.35 -22.50 11.14
N ALA A 123 -11.27 -21.92 10.61
CA ALA A 123 -10.79 -20.61 11.07
C ALA A 123 -11.83 -19.51 10.85
N ASP A 124 -12.58 -19.57 9.76
CA ASP A 124 -13.69 -18.67 9.46
C ASP A 124 -14.78 -18.70 10.54
N ARG A 125 -15.12 -19.91 11.05
CA ARG A 125 -16.14 -20.09 12.11
C ARG A 125 -15.64 -19.64 13.47
N VAL A 126 -14.38 -19.95 13.80
CA VAL A 126 -13.76 -19.55 15.07
C VAL A 126 -13.61 -18.03 15.13
N ILE A 127 -13.11 -17.41 14.07
CA ILE A 127 -12.93 -15.95 14.00
C ILE A 127 -14.30 -15.26 14.01
N ALA A 128 -15.31 -15.78 13.29
CA ALA A 128 -16.67 -15.26 13.35
C ALA A 128 -17.29 -15.36 14.73
N GLY A 129 -17.16 -16.53 15.40
CA GLY A 129 -17.66 -16.73 16.75
C GLY A 129 -16.97 -15.85 17.79
N LEU A 130 -15.67 -15.65 17.68
CA LEU A 130 -14.93 -14.71 18.52
C LEU A 130 -15.34 -13.25 18.25
N SER A 131 -15.62 -12.89 17.00
CA SER A 131 -16.07 -11.55 16.64
C SER A 131 -17.45 -11.24 17.21
N ASP A 132 -18.36 -12.22 17.25
CA ASP A 132 -19.68 -12.07 17.85
C ASP A 132 -19.62 -11.95 19.40
N LEU A 133 -18.68 -12.67 20.03
CA LEU A 133 -18.43 -12.57 21.47
C LEU A 133 -17.79 -11.24 21.89
N VAL A 134 -16.89 -10.70 21.07
CA VAL A 134 -16.18 -9.43 21.36
C VAL A 134 -17.05 -8.22 21.00
N SER A 135 -17.98 -8.34 20.05
CA SER A 135 -18.89 -7.24 19.68
C SER A 135 -19.97 -6.95 20.71
N SER A 136 -20.12 -7.76 21.76
CA SER A 136 -20.97 -7.45 22.91
C SER A 136 -20.35 -6.45 23.90
N GLY A 137 -19.10 -6.06 23.74
CA GLY A 137 -18.41 -5.00 24.48
C GLY A 137 -17.99 -3.86 23.55
N GLU A 138 -18.41 -2.66 23.85
CA GLU A 138 -18.21 -1.40 23.08
C GLU A 138 -16.81 -1.25 22.46
N SER A 139 -16.78 -0.78 21.21
CA SER A 139 -15.69 -0.10 20.51
C SER A 139 -14.84 -0.86 19.49
N TYR A 140 -14.89 -2.16 19.36
CA TYR A 140 -14.15 -2.85 18.30
C TYR A 140 -15.08 -3.71 17.44
N ARG A 141 -15.29 -3.36 16.19
CA ARG A 141 -16.13 -4.12 15.22
C ARG A 141 -15.27 -5.00 14.31
N PRO A 142 -14.81 -6.17 14.74
CA PRO A 142 -14.09 -7.08 13.84
C PRO A 142 -14.99 -7.71 12.77
N ALA A 143 -16.32 -7.76 12.99
CA ALA A 143 -17.28 -8.27 12.01
C ALA A 143 -17.31 -7.46 10.70
N SER A 144 -16.97 -6.16 10.72
CA SER A 144 -16.86 -5.34 9.51
C SER A 144 -15.61 -5.66 8.66
N MET A 145 -14.68 -6.46 9.20
CA MET A 145 -13.48 -6.91 8.51
C MET A 145 -13.66 -8.22 7.75
N LEU A 146 -14.75 -8.96 8.02
CA LEU A 146 -15.04 -10.22 7.34
C LEU A 146 -15.96 -9.93 6.15
N MET A 147 -15.42 -10.07 4.95
CA MET A 147 -16.19 -10.04 3.70
C MET A 147 -16.39 -11.45 3.20
N GLU A 148 -17.61 -11.76 2.75
CA GLU A 148 -17.87 -12.99 2.02
C GLU A 148 -17.47 -12.81 0.56
N ASP A 149 -16.64 -13.72 0.05
CA ASP A 149 -16.25 -13.74 -1.36
C ASP A 149 -17.42 -14.23 -2.21
N PRO A 150 -18.01 -13.39 -3.06
CA PRO A 150 -19.15 -13.78 -3.87
C PRO A 150 -18.85 -14.89 -4.90
N LEU A 151 -17.57 -15.16 -5.18
CA LEU A 151 -17.15 -16.18 -6.15
C LEU A 151 -16.87 -17.54 -5.50
N THR A 152 -16.36 -17.55 -4.28
CA THR A 152 -15.92 -18.79 -3.61
C THR A 152 -16.69 -19.11 -2.34
N GLY A 153 -17.51 -18.19 -1.83
CA GLY A 153 -18.22 -18.33 -0.56
C GLY A 153 -17.30 -18.35 0.68
N HIS A 154 -15.97 -18.20 0.49
CA HIS A 154 -15.04 -18.14 1.60
C HIS A 154 -15.06 -16.74 2.24
N ARG A 155 -14.95 -16.71 3.55
CA ARG A 155 -14.78 -15.44 4.26
C ARG A 155 -13.38 -14.87 4.06
N ARG A 156 -13.29 -13.56 3.94
CA ARG A 156 -12.04 -12.82 3.80
C ARG A 156 -11.86 -11.86 4.97
N MET A 157 -10.64 -11.77 5.44
CA MET A 157 -10.26 -10.80 6.46
C MET A 157 -9.33 -9.76 5.85
N THR A 158 -9.66 -8.47 6.02
CA THR A 158 -8.78 -7.40 5.55
C THR A 158 -7.56 -7.29 6.47
N ILE A 159 -6.39 -7.53 5.89
CA ILE A 159 -5.10 -7.33 6.54
C ILE A 159 -4.55 -5.98 6.10
N GLU A 160 -4.15 -5.15 7.05
CA GLU A 160 -3.45 -3.90 6.81
C GLU A 160 -1.98 -4.03 7.19
N SER A 161 -1.13 -3.52 6.33
CA SER A 161 0.32 -3.50 6.55
C SER A 161 0.88 -2.15 6.16
N TYR A 162 1.75 -1.61 7.00
CA TYR A 162 2.41 -0.33 6.78
C TYR A 162 3.87 -0.55 6.39
N ALA A 163 4.39 0.33 5.55
CA ALA A 163 5.81 0.40 5.26
C ALA A 163 6.27 1.85 5.18
N ILE A 164 7.47 2.08 5.68
CA ILE A 164 8.13 3.38 5.69
C ILE A 164 9.49 3.21 5.03
N VAL A 165 9.76 4.00 4.01
CA VAL A 165 11.05 4.02 3.31
C VAL A 165 11.43 5.45 2.95
N ARG A 166 12.73 5.72 2.84
CA ARG A 166 13.21 7.01 2.34
C ARG A 166 13.12 7.05 0.83
N MET A 167 12.68 8.20 0.27
CA MET A 167 12.67 8.44 -1.16
C MET A 167 14.09 8.38 -1.74
N GLN A 168 14.22 7.74 -2.91
CA GLN A 168 15.46 7.61 -3.67
C GLN A 168 15.39 8.30 -5.04
N SER A 169 14.20 8.80 -5.39
CA SER A 169 13.96 9.59 -6.59
C SER A 169 13.07 10.78 -6.28
N PRO A 170 13.19 11.89 -7.03
CA PRO A 170 12.31 13.03 -6.85
C PRO A 170 10.86 12.68 -7.22
N ILE A 171 9.91 13.32 -6.56
CA ILE A 171 8.48 13.17 -6.85
C ILE A 171 8.08 14.31 -7.78
N HIS A 172 7.59 13.98 -8.99
CA HIS A 172 7.13 14.96 -9.97
C HIS A 172 5.61 15.15 -10.00
N ASP A 173 4.85 14.16 -9.55
CA ASP A 173 3.38 14.19 -9.59
C ASP A 173 2.79 14.11 -8.19
N SER A 174 1.96 15.10 -7.87
CA SER A 174 1.26 15.16 -6.58
C SER A 174 -0.07 14.42 -6.55
N ASN A 175 -0.57 13.91 -7.69
CA ASN A 175 -1.89 13.28 -7.78
C ASN A 175 -2.00 12.00 -6.94
N ASN A 176 -0.87 11.33 -6.77
CA ASN A 176 -0.77 10.06 -6.05
C ASN A 176 -0.44 10.23 -4.56
N LEU A 177 -0.28 11.47 -4.11
CA LEU A 177 0.07 11.79 -2.73
C LEU A 177 -1.17 11.94 -1.84
N ALA A 178 -0.97 11.76 -0.53
CA ALA A 178 -2.01 12.00 0.47
C ALA A 178 -2.57 13.43 0.36
N ARG A 179 -3.86 13.58 0.65
CA ARG A 179 -4.54 14.89 0.67
C ARG A 179 -4.15 15.71 1.87
#